data_0ec556563acda5000c1118be7d6ad754
#
_entry.id   0ec556563acda5000c1118be7d6ad754
#
_cell.length_a   1.000
_cell.length_b   1.000
_cell.length_c   1.000
_cell.angle_alpha   90.00
_cell.angle_beta   90.00
_cell.angle_gamma   90.00
#
_symmetry.space_group_name_H-M   'P 1'
#
loop_
_entity.id
_entity.type
_entity.pdbx_description
1 polymer ?
#
loop_
_entity_poly.entity_id
_entity_poly.type
_entity_poly.pdbx_seq_one_letter_code
_entity_poly.pdbx_strand_id
1 'polypeptide(L)'
;MKTEKILLAGATGYLGQYILAELLKKEYPTRIVVRNKSKIAPALLTHPLLEVVEAEVTQPQTLQGVCKGVCQVISTVGITQQKDGLTYEQVDYGANKNLLDEAMREGVQKFVYVSVFKGEMMRHIAIGAAKERFVEALKASGIDYCIVRPSGFYSDMGNFLKMAKGGRVRLFGKGQYAMNPIHGEDLAEVCVAQLESAEKEVNVGGAEVFTHTEIARLAFEVLGKPVKISYLPDWVRRFILKIGKYLMPKSAYGTIE
;
A
#
# COMPACT_ATOMS: atom_id res chain seq x y z
N MET A 1 2.47 28.40 6.82
CA MET A 1 2.30 27.08 7.47
C MET A 1 0.84 26.74 7.51
N LYS A 2 0.48 25.56 7.06
CA LYS A 2 -0.88 25.03 7.21
C LYS A 2 -1.15 24.76 8.68
N THR A 3 -2.38 24.93 9.12
CA THR A 3 -2.77 24.76 10.53
C THR A 3 -3.37 23.39 10.80
N GLU A 4 -3.83 22.71 9.75
CA GLU A 4 -4.50 21.42 9.82
C GLU A 4 -3.48 20.30 10.02
N LYS A 5 -3.54 19.64 11.17
CA LYS A 5 -2.68 18.52 11.49
C LYS A 5 -3.17 17.26 10.78
N ILE A 6 -2.26 16.61 10.05
CA ILE A 6 -2.52 15.36 9.34
C ILE A 6 -1.93 14.19 10.12
N LEU A 7 -2.68 13.10 10.29
CA LEU A 7 -2.15 11.85 10.78
C LEU A 7 -1.84 10.92 9.60
N LEU A 8 -0.61 10.41 9.55
CA LEU A 8 -0.19 9.42 8.58
C LEU A 8 0.06 8.08 9.29
N ALA A 9 -0.75 7.08 8.96
CA ALA A 9 -0.53 5.68 9.35
C ALA A 9 0.15 4.91 8.22
N GLY A 10 1.18 4.12 8.58
CA GLY A 10 2.00 3.39 7.61
C GLY A 10 3.23 4.16 7.11
N ALA A 11 3.65 5.22 7.79
CA ALA A 11 4.76 6.11 7.43
C ALA A 11 6.12 5.40 7.19
N THR A 12 6.34 4.22 7.76
CA THR A 12 7.57 3.44 7.57
C THR A 12 7.53 2.49 6.37
N GLY A 13 6.39 2.36 5.70
CA GLY A 13 6.22 1.60 4.47
C GLY A 13 6.75 2.32 3.24
N TYR A 14 6.86 1.61 2.10
CA TYR A 14 7.35 2.17 0.84
C TYR A 14 6.63 3.47 0.47
N LEU A 15 5.31 3.45 0.32
CA LEU A 15 4.52 4.63 -0.04
C LEU A 15 4.49 5.66 1.11
N GLY A 16 4.39 5.19 2.36
CA GLY A 16 4.28 6.07 3.51
C GLY A 16 5.47 7.02 3.69
N GLN A 17 6.69 6.61 3.31
CA GLN A 17 7.87 7.47 3.35
C GLN A 17 7.76 8.62 2.34
N TYR A 18 7.27 8.37 1.13
CA TYR A 18 7.03 9.41 0.12
C TYR A 18 5.91 10.36 0.54
N ILE A 19 4.82 9.83 1.11
CA ILE A 19 3.72 10.68 1.62
C ILE A 19 4.21 11.57 2.76
N LEU A 20 5.01 11.03 3.68
CA LEU A 20 5.60 11.84 4.75
C LEU A 20 6.45 12.98 4.19
N ALA A 21 7.33 12.68 3.22
CA ALA A 21 8.16 13.67 2.57
C ALA A 21 7.32 14.77 1.89
N GLU A 22 6.26 14.38 1.17
CA GLU A 22 5.38 15.31 0.47
C GLU A 22 4.54 16.18 1.44
N LEU A 23 4.05 15.61 2.57
CA LEU A 23 3.37 16.36 3.61
C LEU A 23 4.28 17.44 4.22
N LEU A 24 5.52 17.08 4.55
CA LEU A 24 6.49 18.01 5.13
C LEU A 24 6.92 19.07 4.12
N LYS A 25 7.12 18.70 2.86
CA LYS A 25 7.40 19.63 1.73
C LYS A 25 6.28 20.66 1.55
N LYS A 26 5.03 20.25 1.73
CA LYS A 26 3.84 21.12 1.68
C LYS A 26 3.51 21.81 3.01
N GLU A 27 4.41 21.74 3.97
CA GLU A 27 4.32 22.39 5.29
C GLU A 27 3.08 21.98 6.12
N TYR A 28 2.60 20.73 5.99
CA TYR A 28 1.57 20.22 6.87
C TYR A 28 2.17 19.77 8.21
N PRO A 29 1.65 20.25 9.36
CA PRO A 29 1.93 19.63 10.65
C PRO A 29 1.48 18.17 10.58
N THR A 30 2.43 17.24 10.76
CA THR A 30 2.18 15.82 10.52
C THR A 30 2.44 15.00 11.78
N ARG A 31 1.47 14.19 12.16
CA ARG A 31 1.64 13.12 13.17
C ARG A 31 1.77 11.79 12.44
N ILE A 32 2.80 11.01 12.78
CA ILE A 32 2.93 9.63 12.31
C ILE A 32 2.72 8.63 13.43
N VAL A 33 2.05 7.52 13.11
CA VAL A 33 1.92 6.36 14.01
C VAL A 33 2.88 5.28 13.56
N VAL A 34 3.76 4.87 14.46
CA VAL A 34 4.78 3.84 14.22
C VAL A 34 4.83 2.83 15.34
N ARG A 35 5.14 1.58 15.02
CA ARG A 35 5.33 0.51 16.02
C ARG A 35 6.62 0.66 16.85
N ASN A 36 7.61 1.32 16.28
CA ASN A 36 8.92 1.52 16.89
C ASN A 36 9.57 2.78 16.33
N LYS A 37 9.78 3.77 17.17
CA LYS A 37 10.42 5.05 16.84
C LYS A 37 11.86 4.91 16.37
N SER A 38 12.57 3.85 16.77
CA SER A 38 13.97 3.64 16.34
C SER A 38 14.12 3.40 14.84
N LYS A 39 13.02 3.11 14.12
CA LYS A 39 13.00 2.96 12.66
C LYS A 39 12.92 4.29 11.91
N ILE A 40 12.69 5.40 12.62
CA ILE A 40 12.63 6.73 12.03
C ILE A 40 14.05 7.34 12.03
N ALA A 41 14.43 7.91 10.91
CA ALA A 41 15.72 8.57 10.79
C ALA A 41 15.85 9.70 11.84
N PRO A 42 16.98 9.80 12.58
CA PRO A 42 17.14 10.79 13.64
C PRO A 42 16.85 12.23 13.20
N ALA A 43 17.22 12.60 11.98
CA ALA A 43 16.94 13.91 11.43
C ALA A 43 15.43 14.22 11.31
N LEU A 44 14.58 13.22 11.08
CA LEU A 44 13.14 13.39 11.05
C LEU A 44 12.54 13.58 12.45
N LEU A 45 13.12 12.94 13.49
CA LEU A 45 12.62 13.07 14.86
C LEU A 45 12.73 14.51 15.42
N THR A 46 13.61 15.33 14.85
CA THR A 46 13.80 16.73 15.23
C THR A 46 13.09 17.72 14.30
N HIS A 47 12.35 17.22 13.29
CA HIS A 47 11.67 18.09 12.33
C HIS A 47 10.49 18.85 13.02
N PRO A 48 10.41 20.18 12.91
CA PRO A 48 9.45 21.00 13.68
C PRO A 48 7.98 20.71 13.35
N LEU A 49 7.69 20.18 12.16
CA LEU A 49 6.34 19.83 11.73
C LEU A 49 5.99 18.37 11.98
N LEU A 50 6.90 17.55 12.54
CA LEU A 50 6.68 16.13 12.72
C LEU A 50 6.51 15.73 14.17
N GLU A 51 5.39 15.12 14.48
CA GLU A 51 5.13 14.45 15.75
C GLU A 51 5.12 12.93 15.54
N VAL A 52 5.90 12.20 16.34
CA VAL A 52 5.99 10.74 16.26
C VAL A 52 5.32 10.10 17.46
N VAL A 53 4.26 9.34 17.24
CA VAL A 53 3.55 8.58 18.26
C VAL A 53 3.84 7.09 18.08
N GLU A 54 4.21 6.42 19.17
CA GLU A 54 4.42 4.98 19.17
C GLU A 54 3.14 4.26 19.56
N ALA A 55 2.56 3.51 18.60
CA ALA A 55 1.36 2.71 18.80
C ALA A 55 1.31 1.58 17.78
N GLU A 56 0.56 0.51 18.11
CA GLU A 56 0.32 -0.65 17.25
C GLU A 56 -1.11 -0.62 16.72
N VAL A 57 -1.26 -0.33 15.43
CA VAL A 57 -2.58 -0.14 14.79
C VAL A 57 -3.49 -1.39 14.84
N THR A 58 -2.93 -2.57 15.04
CA THR A 58 -3.71 -3.80 15.25
C THR A 58 -4.23 -3.94 16.70
N GLN A 59 -3.80 -3.05 17.62
CA GLN A 59 -4.17 -3.05 19.02
C GLN A 59 -4.92 -1.75 19.36
N PRO A 60 -6.27 -1.75 19.36
CA PRO A 60 -7.06 -0.52 19.48
C PRO A 60 -6.79 0.27 20.77
N GLN A 61 -6.41 -0.40 21.87
CA GLN A 61 -6.07 0.26 23.13
C GLN A 61 -4.84 1.17 23.03
N THR A 62 -3.91 0.90 22.09
CA THR A 62 -2.71 1.73 21.87
C THR A 62 -2.99 2.97 21.03
N LEU A 63 -4.14 3.00 20.34
CA LEU A 63 -4.54 4.11 19.46
C LEU A 63 -5.27 5.22 20.20
N GLN A 64 -5.59 5.04 21.48
CA GLN A 64 -6.34 6.02 22.25
C GLN A 64 -5.65 7.39 22.27
N GLY A 65 -6.32 8.42 21.73
CA GLY A 65 -5.81 9.79 21.63
C GLY A 65 -4.84 10.05 20.47
N VAL A 66 -4.54 9.05 19.61
CA VAL A 66 -3.63 9.29 18.46
C VAL A 66 -4.23 10.25 17.43
N CYS A 67 -5.55 10.38 17.36
CA CYS A 67 -6.24 11.34 16.49
C CYS A 67 -6.58 12.66 17.19
N LYS A 68 -6.22 12.86 18.45
CA LYS A 68 -6.53 14.11 19.17
C LYS A 68 -5.90 15.32 18.49
N GLY A 69 -6.73 16.29 18.09
CA GLY A 69 -6.30 17.50 17.38
C GLY A 69 -5.84 17.27 15.94
N VAL A 70 -6.17 16.11 15.38
CA VAL A 70 -5.94 15.77 13.97
C VAL A 70 -7.18 16.17 13.16
N CYS A 71 -6.98 16.85 12.03
CA CYS A 71 -8.07 17.23 11.12
C CYS A 71 -8.35 16.15 10.10
N GLN A 72 -7.31 15.50 9.57
CA GLN A 72 -7.44 14.51 8.51
C GLN A 72 -6.46 13.35 8.68
N VAL A 73 -6.81 12.19 8.18
CA VAL A 73 -6.01 10.95 8.24
C VAL A 73 -5.66 10.49 6.83
N ILE A 74 -4.40 10.08 6.62
CA ILE A 74 -4.00 9.26 5.48
C ILE A 74 -3.56 7.90 6.01
N SER A 75 -4.16 6.82 5.49
CA SER A 75 -3.73 5.46 5.81
C SER A 75 -3.21 4.71 4.59
N THR A 76 -1.97 4.25 4.70
CA THR A 76 -1.32 3.30 3.80
C THR A 76 -1.10 1.95 4.47
N VAL A 77 -1.82 1.70 5.58
CA VAL A 77 -1.69 0.46 6.35
C VAL A 77 -2.22 -0.72 5.55
N GLY A 78 -1.35 -1.70 5.36
CA GLY A 78 -1.61 -2.94 4.64
C GLY A 78 -0.35 -3.77 4.54
N ILE A 79 -0.51 -5.04 4.20
CA ILE A 79 0.60 -5.97 4.01
C ILE A 79 0.46 -6.68 2.66
N THR A 80 1.57 -6.86 1.95
CA THR A 80 1.64 -7.66 0.73
C THR A 80 2.02 -9.12 1.02
N GLN A 81 2.57 -9.39 2.20
CA GLN A 81 2.97 -10.71 2.65
C GLN A 81 2.59 -10.88 4.12
N GLN A 82 2.01 -12.02 4.46
CA GLN A 82 1.66 -12.36 5.83
C GLN A 82 2.91 -12.80 6.61
N LYS A 83 3.72 -11.82 7.02
CA LYS A 83 4.86 -12.01 7.92
C LYS A 83 4.40 -11.80 9.37
N ASP A 84 5.19 -12.27 10.31
CA ASP A 84 4.96 -12.07 11.76
C ASP A 84 3.64 -12.66 12.29
N GLY A 85 3.05 -13.64 11.56
CA GLY A 85 1.80 -14.29 11.96
C GLY A 85 0.53 -13.45 11.74
N LEU A 86 0.65 -12.21 11.25
CA LEU A 86 -0.49 -11.34 10.96
C LEU A 86 -1.16 -11.69 9.64
N THR A 87 -2.48 -11.63 9.61
CA THR A 87 -3.31 -11.89 8.43
C THR A 87 -3.74 -10.58 7.74
N TYR A 88 -4.15 -10.67 6.48
CA TYR A 88 -4.76 -9.54 5.77
C TYR A 88 -6.00 -9.00 6.50
N GLU A 89 -6.82 -9.90 7.07
CA GLU A 89 -7.98 -9.49 7.85
C GLU A 89 -7.61 -8.66 9.10
N GLN A 90 -6.53 -9.02 9.77
CA GLN A 90 -6.08 -8.28 10.96
C GLN A 90 -5.46 -6.92 10.61
N VAL A 91 -4.73 -6.85 9.48
CA VAL A 91 -3.98 -5.64 9.12
C VAL A 91 -4.77 -4.77 8.13
N ASP A 92 -5.15 -5.31 6.96
CA ASP A 92 -5.76 -4.50 5.89
C ASP A 92 -7.18 -4.07 6.26
N TYR A 93 -7.93 -4.89 7.02
CA TYR A 93 -9.22 -4.52 7.58
C TYR A 93 -9.10 -4.02 9.02
N GLY A 94 -8.70 -4.87 9.96
CA GLY A 94 -8.81 -4.62 11.40
C GLY A 94 -8.04 -3.39 11.86
N ALA A 95 -6.77 -3.25 11.46
CA ALA A 95 -5.95 -2.11 11.84
C ALA A 95 -6.51 -0.78 11.29
N ASN A 96 -6.98 -0.78 10.03
CA ASN A 96 -7.61 0.40 9.45
C ASN A 96 -8.97 0.72 10.10
N LYS A 97 -9.73 -0.31 10.49
CA LYS A 97 -10.99 -0.13 11.22
C LYS A 97 -10.75 0.47 12.61
N ASN A 98 -9.75 0.00 13.35
CA ASN A 98 -9.37 0.57 14.63
C ASN A 98 -8.98 2.07 14.51
N LEU A 99 -8.21 2.39 13.45
CA LEU A 99 -7.82 3.77 13.18
C LEU A 99 -9.02 4.65 12.79
N LEU A 100 -9.95 4.12 12.01
CA LEU A 100 -11.19 4.80 11.63
C LEU A 100 -12.07 5.08 12.87
N ASP A 101 -12.22 4.11 13.76
CA ASP A 101 -12.99 4.27 15.00
C ASP A 101 -12.41 5.35 15.89
N GLU A 102 -11.08 5.39 15.99
CA GLU A 102 -10.38 6.45 16.71
C GLU A 102 -10.56 7.81 16.03
N ALA A 103 -10.45 7.87 14.71
CA ALA A 103 -10.64 9.09 13.92
C ALA A 103 -12.07 9.66 14.12
N MET A 104 -13.07 8.79 14.09
CA MET A 104 -14.48 9.20 14.32
C MET A 104 -14.67 9.71 15.76
N ARG A 105 -14.09 9.04 16.76
CA ARG A 105 -14.19 9.45 18.15
C ARG A 105 -13.60 10.84 18.42
N GLU A 106 -12.51 11.17 17.74
CA GLU A 106 -11.80 12.44 17.91
C GLU A 106 -12.26 13.54 16.95
N GLY A 107 -13.31 13.28 16.13
CA GLY A 107 -13.91 14.25 15.22
C GLY A 107 -13.07 14.59 14.00
N VAL A 108 -12.26 13.66 13.51
CA VAL A 108 -11.52 13.80 12.25
C VAL A 108 -12.49 14.04 11.11
N GLN A 109 -12.18 15.02 10.27
CA GLN A 109 -13.08 15.49 9.21
C GLN A 109 -12.99 14.62 7.95
N LYS A 110 -11.79 14.09 7.62
CA LYS A 110 -11.57 13.32 6.39
C LYS A 110 -10.59 12.19 6.56
N PHE A 111 -10.85 11.07 5.86
CA PHE A 111 -10.01 9.88 5.85
C PHE A 111 -9.62 9.49 4.41
N VAL A 112 -8.35 9.62 4.06
CA VAL A 112 -7.78 9.16 2.78
C VAL A 112 -7.22 7.76 2.97
N TYR A 113 -7.73 6.80 2.19
CA TYR A 113 -7.31 5.39 2.28
C TYR A 113 -6.69 4.89 0.97
N VAL A 114 -5.53 4.27 1.06
CA VAL A 114 -4.87 3.64 -0.09
C VAL A 114 -5.31 2.18 -0.20
N SER A 115 -6.20 1.91 -1.15
CA SER A 115 -6.71 0.57 -1.47
C SER A 115 -5.94 -0.05 -2.64
N VAL A 116 -6.61 -0.67 -3.60
CA VAL A 116 -6.04 -1.29 -4.79
C VAL A 116 -6.97 -1.06 -6.00
N PHE A 117 -6.39 -0.90 -7.18
CA PHE A 117 -7.14 -0.76 -8.43
C PHE A 117 -8.02 -2.00 -8.68
N LYS A 118 -9.28 -1.76 -9.07
CA LYS A 118 -10.30 -2.83 -9.26
C LYS A 118 -10.44 -3.78 -8.07
N GLY A 119 -10.27 -3.28 -6.85
CA GLY A 119 -10.36 -4.08 -5.62
C GLY A 119 -11.65 -4.90 -5.52
N GLU A 120 -12.78 -4.37 -6.02
CA GLU A 120 -14.07 -5.09 -6.05
C GLU A 120 -13.99 -6.42 -6.83
N MET A 121 -13.20 -6.46 -7.91
CA MET A 121 -12.97 -7.69 -8.68
C MET A 121 -12.02 -8.65 -7.97
N MET A 122 -11.28 -8.18 -6.96
CA MET A 122 -10.31 -8.96 -6.20
C MET A 122 -10.88 -9.53 -4.89
N ARG A 123 -12.18 -9.42 -4.65
CA ARG A 123 -12.83 -9.95 -3.42
C ARG A 123 -12.70 -11.47 -3.26
N HIS A 124 -12.38 -12.19 -4.30
CA HIS A 124 -12.17 -13.64 -4.27
C HIS A 124 -10.79 -14.03 -3.69
N ILE A 125 -9.87 -13.08 -3.53
CA ILE A 125 -8.58 -13.27 -2.87
C ILE A 125 -8.55 -12.54 -1.52
N ALA A 126 -7.81 -13.09 -0.56
CA ALA A 126 -7.86 -12.67 0.84
C ALA A 126 -7.50 -11.19 1.06
N ILE A 127 -6.45 -10.70 0.38
CA ILE A 127 -6.04 -9.28 0.47
C ILE A 127 -7.10 -8.34 -0.11
N GLY A 128 -7.67 -8.69 -1.27
CA GLY A 128 -8.73 -7.89 -1.90
C GLY A 128 -9.99 -7.85 -1.05
N ALA A 129 -10.39 -9.00 -0.49
CA ALA A 129 -11.54 -9.10 0.41
C ALA A 129 -11.38 -8.20 1.65
N ALA A 130 -10.21 -8.23 2.31
CA ALA A 130 -9.93 -7.43 3.50
C ALA A 130 -9.94 -5.92 3.19
N LYS A 131 -9.30 -5.52 2.09
CA LYS A 131 -9.29 -4.12 1.67
C LYS A 131 -10.68 -3.59 1.33
N GLU A 132 -11.46 -4.33 0.55
CA GLU A 132 -12.80 -3.90 0.15
C GLU A 132 -13.79 -3.91 1.32
N ARG A 133 -13.61 -4.81 2.29
CA ARG A 133 -14.37 -4.77 3.54
C ARG A 133 -14.09 -3.47 4.31
N PHE A 134 -12.84 -2.99 4.34
CA PHE A 134 -12.54 -1.70 4.95
C PHE A 134 -13.11 -0.53 4.14
N VAL A 135 -13.05 -0.59 2.82
CA VAL A 135 -13.70 0.41 1.94
C VAL A 135 -15.19 0.53 2.26
N GLU A 136 -15.90 -0.59 2.44
CA GLU A 136 -17.31 -0.59 2.84
C GLU A 136 -17.52 0.06 4.22
N ALA A 137 -16.68 -0.29 5.20
CA ALA A 137 -16.75 0.31 6.53
C ALA A 137 -16.49 1.82 6.50
N LEU A 138 -15.52 2.27 5.70
CA LEU A 138 -15.21 3.69 5.53
C LEU A 138 -16.38 4.44 4.87
N LYS A 139 -16.96 3.90 3.80
CA LYS A 139 -18.14 4.47 3.12
C LYS A 139 -19.35 4.58 4.05
N ALA A 140 -19.53 3.63 4.95
CA ALA A 140 -20.64 3.59 5.90
C ALA A 140 -20.42 4.45 7.15
N SER A 141 -19.21 4.97 7.38
CA SER A 141 -18.86 5.64 8.64
C SER A 141 -19.46 7.05 8.82
N GLY A 142 -19.83 7.69 7.72
CA GLY A 142 -20.29 9.09 7.73
C GLY A 142 -19.17 10.14 7.72
N ILE A 143 -17.89 9.75 7.92
CA ILE A 143 -16.74 10.65 7.77
C ILE A 143 -16.52 10.98 6.28
N ASP A 144 -16.03 12.17 5.96
CA ASP A 144 -15.60 12.45 4.58
C ASP A 144 -14.40 11.56 4.22
N TYR A 145 -14.34 11.08 2.98
CA TYR A 145 -13.30 10.14 2.58
C TYR A 145 -12.85 10.32 1.15
N CYS A 146 -11.64 9.83 0.86
CA CYS A 146 -11.21 9.49 -0.49
C CYS A 146 -10.51 8.13 -0.50
N ILE A 147 -10.88 7.28 -1.45
CA ILE A 147 -10.25 5.98 -1.69
C ILE A 147 -9.31 6.13 -2.88
N VAL A 148 -8.01 6.02 -2.63
CA VAL A 148 -6.98 6.04 -3.68
C VAL A 148 -6.68 4.60 -4.09
N ARG A 149 -6.82 4.29 -5.39
CA ARG A 149 -6.67 2.93 -5.94
C ARG A 149 -5.51 2.86 -6.92
N PRO A 150 -4.28 2.64 -6.46
CA PRO A 150 -3.13 2.45 -7.34
C PRO A 150 -3.21 1.11 -8.07
N SER A 151 -2.71 1.10 -9.32
CA SER A 151 -2.68 -0.08 -10.18
C SER A 151 -1.48 -1.00 -9.94
N GLY A 152 -0.51 -0.58 -9.16
CA GLY A 152 0.72 -1.29 -8.81
C GLY A 152 1.89 -0.34 -8.64
N PHE A 153 3.01 -0.83 -8.13
CA PHE A 153 4.18 -0.01 -7.86
C PHE A 153 5.37 -0.45 -8.72
N TYR A 154 6.20 0.52 -9.13
CA TYR A 154 7.49 0.19 -9.76
C TYR A 154 8.40 -0.66 -8.86
N SER A 155 8.29 -0.53 -7.54
CA SER A 155 9.03 -1.38 -6.60
C SER A 155 8.74 -2.87 -6.78
N ASP A 156 7.55 -3.25 -7.24
CA ASP A 156 7.16 -4.63 -7.47
C ASP A 156 7.87 -5.24 -8.71
N MET A 157 8.31 -4.38 -9.64
CA MET A 157 9.12 -4.78 -10.81
C MET A 157 10.48 -5.36 -10.41
N GLY A 158 10.96 -5.12 -9.20
CA GLY A 158 12.18 -5.69 -8.65
C GLY A 158 12.25 -7.22 -8.75
N ASN A 159 11.10 -7.91 -8.76
CA ASN A 159 11.05 -9.36 -8.92
C ASN A 159 11.50 -9.78 -10.34
N PHE A 160 11.12 -9.03 -11.38
CA PHE A 160 11.57 -9.28 -12.76
C PHE A 160 13.09 -9.08 -12.87
N LEU A 161 13.59 -8.00 -12.27
CA LEU A 161 15.01 -7.73 -12.23
C LEU A 161 15.80 -8.83 -11.50
N LYS A 162 15.27 -9.33 -10.38
CA LYS A 162 15.86 -10.45 -9.62
C LYS A 162 15.91 -11.72 -10.46
N MET A 163 14.84 -12.07 -11.16
CA MET A 163 14.80 -13.21 -12.07
C MET A 163 15.78 -13.05 -13.23
N ALA A 164 15.86 -11.85 -13.84
CA ALA A 164 16.79 -11.55 -14.93
C ALA A 164 18.26 -11.62 -14.46
N LYS A 165 18.58 -11.16 -13.25
CA LYS A 165 19.91 -11.37 -12.61
C LYS A 165 20.25 -12.84 -12.52
N GLY A 166 19.28 -13.70 -12.19
CA GLY A 166 19.41 -15.15 -12.19
C GLY A 166 19.48 -15.80 -13.58
N GLY A 167 19.47 -15.01 -14.64
CA GLY A 167 19.68 -15.43 -16.04
C GLY A 167 18.44 -15.89 -16.79
N ARG A 168 17.27 -15.94 -16.17
CA ARG A 168 16.00 -16.32 -16.85
C ARG A 168 14.78 -15.76 -16.12
N VAL A 169 13.88 -15.11 -16.86
CA VAL A 169 12.55 -14.73 -16.36
C VAL A 169 11.55 -15.82 -16.75
N ARG A 170 10.74 -16.25 -15.78
CA ARG A 170 9.65 -17.22 -15.99
C ARG A 170 8.31 -16.50 -15.83
N LEU A 171 7.49 -16.53 -16.87
CA LEU A 171 6.17 -15.90 -16.88
C LEU A 171 5.09 -16.98 -17.01
N PHE A 172 3.92 -16.73 -16.43
CA PHE A 172 2.75 -17.58 -16.61
C PHE A 172 1.93 -17.12 -17.82
N GLY A 173 1.28 -18.07 -18.47
CA GLY A 173 0.49 -17.82 -19.69
C GLY A 173 1.36 -17.32 -20.84
N LYS A 174 0.86 -16.35 -21.58
CA LYS A 174 1.56 -15.74 -22.74
C LYS A 174 2.36 -14.48 -22.35
N GLY A 175 2.46 -14.14 -21.06
CA GLY A 175 3.12 -12.92 -20.60
C GLY A 175 2.42 -11.61 -21.00
N GLN A 176 1.13 -11.67 -21.36
CA GLN A 176 0.32 -10.55 -21.84
C GLN A 176 -0.43 -9.81 -20.71
N TYR A 177 -0.27 -10.25 -19.47
CA TYR A 177 -0.86 -9.53 -18.33
C TYR A 177 -0.28 -8.12 -18.28
N ALA A 178 -1.18 -7.13 -18.33
CA ALA A 178 -0.83 -5.72 -18.32
C ALA A 178 -0.71 -5.18 -16.91
N MET A 179 0.28 -4.32 -16.68
CA MET A 179 0.48 -3.55 -15.47
C MET A 179 0.70 -2.08 -15.85
N ASN A 180 0.20 -1.18 -14.99
CA ASN A 180 0.42 0.26 -15.13
C ASN A 180 1.04 0.78 -13.83
N PRO A 181 2.33 0.47 -13.58
CA PRO A 181 2.97 0.79 -12.32
C PRO A 181 3.17 2.29 -12.15
N ILE A 182 3.05 2.76 -10.89
CA ILE A 182 3.29 4.15 -10.52
C ILE A 182 4.47 4.25 -9.55
N HIS A 183 5.23 5.35 -9.62
CA HIS A 183 6.27 5.64 -8.64
C HIS A 183 5.66 6.08 -7.31
N GLY A 184 6.33 5.76 -6.19
CA GLY A 184 5.84 6.13 -4.86
C GLY A 184 5.73 7.63 -4.64
N GLU A 185 6.61 8.42 -5.26
CA GLU A 185 6.60 9.88 -5.20
C GLU A 185 5.37 10.46 -5.91
N ASP A 186 5.10 10.05 -7.15
CA ASP A 186 3.94 10.49 -7.93
C ASP A 186 2.62 10.11 -7.21
N LEU A 187 2.55 8.90 -6.66
CA LEU A 187 1.38 8.47 -5.90
C LEU A 187 1.23 9.24 -4.58
N ALA A 188 2.33 9.62 -3.95
CA ALA A 188 2.28 10.43 -2.74
C ALA A 188 1.70 11.83 -3.01
N GLU A 189 2.09 12.46 -4.13
CA GLU A 189 1.51 13.74 -4.56
C GLU A 189 -0.02 13.61 -4.76
N VAL A 190 -0.47 12.52 -5.41
CA VAL A 190 -1.90 12.24 -5.56
C VAL A 190 -2.58 12.06 -4.21
N CYS A 191 -2.01 11.24 -3.30
CA CYS A 191 -2.60 10.99 -1.98
C CYS A 191 -2.74 12.28 -1.16
N VAL A 192 -1.71 13.13 -1.16
CA VAL A 192 -1.73 14.40 -0.42
C VAL A 192 -2.70 15.40 -1.05
N ALA A 193 -2.84 15.43 -2.38
CA ALA A 193 -3.83 16.26 -3.06
C ALA A 193 -5.26 15.90 -2.67
N GLN A 194 -5.54 14.63 -2.30
CA GLN A 194 -6.88 14.21 -1.86
C GLN A 194 -7.30 14.81 -0.51
N LEU A 195 -6.40 15.37 0.27
CA LEU A 195 -6.77 16.10 1.49
C LEU A 195 -7.70 17.29 1.19
N GLU A 196 -7.49 17.95 0.06
CA GLU A 196 -8.24 19.16 -0.35
C GLU A 196 -9.28 18.86 -1.46
N SER A 197 -9.32 17.62 -2.00
CA SER A 197 -10.22 17.23 -3.09
C SER A 197 -11.61 16.80 -2.58
N ALA A 198 -12.65 17.03 -3.38
CA ALA A 198 -13.99 16.51 -3.12
C ALA A 198 -14.21 15.09 -3.68
N GLU A 199 -13.22 14.54 -4.40
CA GLU A 199 -13.30 13.22 -5.00
C GLU A 199 -13.39 12.12 -3.93
N LYS A 200 -14.33 11.19 -4.12
CA LYS A 200 -14.53 10.07 -3.19
C LYS A 200 -13.69 8.85 -3.54
N GLU A 201 -13.32 8.71 -4.80
CA GLU A 201 -12.52 7.58 -5.28
C GLU A 201 -11.68 7.99 -6.49
N VAL A 202 -10.38 7.66 -6.47
CA VAL A 202 -9.43 8.01 -7.52
C VAL A 202 -8.65 6.76 -7.92
N ASN A 203 -8.72 6.39 -9.20
CA ASN A 203 -7.89 5.34 -9.78
C ASN A 203 -6.60 5.95 -10.32
N VAL A 204 -5.45 5.40 -9.92
CA VAL A 204 -4.14 5.99 -10.24
C VAL A 204 -3.22 4.94 -10.83
N GLY A 205 -2.59 5.29 -11.95
CA GLY A 205 -1.53 4.50 -12.59
C GLY A 205 -0.40 5.40 -13.05
N GLY A 206 0.70 4.79 -13.50
CA GLY A 206 1.80 5.51 -14.12
C GLY A 206 1.47 5.95 -15.55
N ALA A 207 2.44 6.62 -16.19
CA ALA A 207 2.29 7.14 -17.54
C ALA A 207 2.16 6.05 -18.61
N GLU A 208 2.70 4.85 -18.33
CA GLU A 208 2.79 3.77 -19.32
C GLU A 208 2.19 2.47 -18.80
N VAL A 209 1.62 1.70 -19.73
CA VAL A 209 1.13 0.34 -19.48
C VAL A 209 2.10 -0.65 -20.06
N PHE A 210 2.58 -1.59 -19.25
CA PHE A 210 3.51 -2.63 -19.67
C PHE A 210 2.86 -4.01 -19.58
N THR A 211 3.19 -4.88 -20.52
CA THR A 211 2.96 -6.32 -20.36
C THR A 211 4.08 -6.93 -19.51
N HIS A 212 3.82 -8.08 -18.89
CA HIS A 212 4.89 -8.81 -18.17
C HIS A 212 6.08 -9.14 -19.07
N THR A 213 5.84 -9.40 -20.37
CA THR A 213 6.92 -9.65 -21.34
C THR A 213 7.78 -8.41 -21.57
N GLU A 214 7.18 -7.23 -21.68
CA GLU A 214 7.93 -5.97 -21.83
C GLU A 214 8.75 -5.66 -20.60
N ILE A 215 8.18 -5.81 -19.40
CA ILE A 215 8.92 -5.63 -18.13
C ILE A 215 10.10 -6.61 -18.05
N ALA A 216 9.89 -7.87 -18.45
CA ALA A 216 10.96 -8.86 -18.47
C ALA A 216 12.08 -8.48 -19.44
N ARG A 217 11.76 -7.95 -20.62
CA ARG A 217 12.74 -7.45 -21.59
C ARG A 217 13.53 -6.26 -21.04
N LEU A 218 12.83 -5.26 -20.49
CA LEU A 218 13.45 -4.10 -19.83
C LEU A 218 14.41 -4.54 -18.71
N ALA A 219 14.04 -5.54 -17.92
CA ALA A 219 14.91 -6.05 -16.86
C ALA A 219 16.22 -6.65 -17.41
N PHE A 220 16.23 -7.32 -18.55
CA PHE A 220 17.45 -7.80 -19.20
C PHE A 220 18.24 -6.68 -19.86
N GLU A 221 17.57 -5.72 -20.49
CA GLU A 221 18.18 -4.54 -21.12
C GLU A 221 18.99 -3.73 -20.11
N VAL A 222 18.36 -3.37 -18.97
CA VAL A 222 19.04 -2.65 -17.85
C VAL A 222 20.27 -3.41 -17.33
N LEU A 223 20.26 -4.74 -17.40
CA LEU A 223 21.38 -5.56 -16.96
C LEU A 223 22.44 -5.81 -18.05
N GLY A 224 22.23 -5.33 -19.28
CA GLY A 224 23.11 -5.63 -20.42
C GLY A 224 23.19 -7.12 -20.75
N LYS A 225 22.14 -7.91 -20.48
CA LYS A 225 22.11 -9.36 -20.66
C LYS A 225 21.22 -9.79 -21.81
N PRO A 226 21.53 -10.90 -22.49
CA PRO A 226 20.65 -11.45 -23.53
C PRO A 226 19.31 -11.87 -22.91
N VAL A 227 18.21 -11.52 -23.61
CA VAL A 227 16.85 -11.82 -23.17
C VAL A 227 16.57 -13.31 -23.16
N LYS A 228 16.23 -13.86 -21.99
CA LYS A 228 15.87 -15.27 -21.78
C LYS A 228 14.56 -15.35 -20.99
N ILE A 229 13.45 -15.44 -21.72
CA ILE A 229 12.11 -15.55 -21.14
C ILE A 229 11.57 -16.95 -21.41
N SER A 230 10.97 -17.57 -20.41
CA SER A 230 10.23 -18.84 -20.54
C SER A 230 8.79 -18.63 -20.14
N TYR A 231 7.88 -19.20 -20.91
CA TYR A 231 6.46 -19.14 -20.65
C TYR A 231 5.97 -20.48 -20.10
N LEU A 232 5.36 -20.44 -18.91
CA LEU A 232 4.76 -21.60 -18.27
C LEU A 232 3.26 -21.59 -18.53
N PRO A 233 2.65 -22.70 -18.91
CA PRO A 233 1.21 -22.77 -19.09
C PRO A 233 0.44 -22.31 -17.83
N ASP A 234 -0.69 -21.64 -18.01
CA ASP A 234 -1.45 -21.07 -16.87
C ASP A 234 -2.00 -22.15 -15.91
N TRP A 235 -2.22 -23.36 -16.40
CA TRP A 235 -2.60 -24.48 -15.54
C TRP A 235 -1.54 -24.81 -14.49
N VAL A 236 -0.25 -24.54 -14.77
CA VAL A 236 0.85 -24.72 -13.79
C VAL A 236 0.66 -23.76 -12.62
N ARG A 237 0.34 -22.47 -12.89
CA ARG A 237 0.02 -21.49 -11.86
C ARG A 237 -1.16 -21.95 -11.00
N ARG A 238 -2.27 -22.36 -11.64
CA ARG A 238 -3.47 -22.85 -10.95
C ARG A 238 -3.17 -24.08 -10.09
N PHE A 239 -2.33 -24.98 -10.57
CA PHE A 239 -1.91 -26.17 -9.82
C PHE A 239 -1.06 -25.78 -8.60
N ILE A 240 -0.07 -24.86 -8.78
CA ILE A 240 0.75 -24.35 -7.67
C ILE A 240 -0.13 -23.69 -6.61
N LEU A 241 -1.08 -22.84 -7.02
CA LEU A 241 -2.03 -22.20 -6.10
C LEU A 241 -2.89 -23.22 -5.35
N LYS A 242 -3.39 -24.25 -6.04
CA LYS A 242 -4.22 -25.28 -5.41
C LYS A 242 -3.46 -26.10 -4.36
N ILE A 243 -2.21 -26.48 -4.65
CA ILE A 243 -1.36 -27.24 -3.73
C ILE A 243 -0.75 -26.32 -2.67
N GLY A 244 -0.34 -25.11 -3.05
CA GLY A 244 0.28 -24.13 -2.18
C GLY A 244 -0.60 -23.77 -0.98
N LYS A 245 -1.92 -23.75 -1.16
CA LYS A 245 -2.88 -23.53 -0.08
C LYS A 245 -2.71 -24.54 1.08
N TYR A 246 -2.24 -25.74 0.80
CA TYR A 246 -2.06 -26.80 1.78
C TYR A 246 -0.63 -27.01 2.25
N LEU A 247 0.37 -26.66 1.43
CA LEU A 247 1.77 -27.00 1.67
C LEU A 247 2.69 -25.78 1.88
N MET A 248 2.29 -24.59 1.45
CA MET A 248 3.13 -23.40 1.58
C MET A 248 2.80 -22.62 2.86
N PRO A 249 3.81 -22.04 3.51
CA PRO A 249 3.56 -21.12 4.61
C PRO A 249 2.74 -19.92 4.10
N LYS A 250 1.82 -19.43 4.93
CA LYS A 250 0.91 -18.31 4.58
C LYS A 250 1.64 -17.07 4.04
N SER A 251 2.89 -16.86 4.48
CA SER A 251 3.76 -15.77 4.01
C SER A 251 4.18 -15.88 2.53
N ALA A 252 4.22 -17.09 1.97
CA ALA A 252 4.61 -17.30 0.57
C ALA A 252 3.39 -17.37 -0.37
N TYR A 253 2.21 -17.72 0.16
CA TYR A 253 0.98 -17.90 -0.62
C TYR A 253 0.47 -16.58 -1.22
N GLY A 254 0.45 -15.49 -0.45
CA GLY A 254 -0.04 -14.19 -0.91
C GLY A 254 0.79 -13.52 -2.02
N THR A 255 1.99 -14.04 -2.30
CA THR A 255 2.84 -13.53 -3.39
C THR A 255 2.51 -14.15 -4.75
N ILE A 256 1.72 -15.24 -4.76
CA ILE A 256 1.40 -16.03 -5.97
C ILE A 256 -0.08 -15.86 -6.36
N GLU A 257 -0.95 -15.42 -5.42
CA GLU A 257 -2.35 -15.07 -5.64
C GLU A 257 -2.50 -13.83 -6.52
#